data_03849cca7a647cc6fa42b14b3e3ea9df
#
_entry.id   03849cca7a647cc6fa42b14b3e3ea9df
#
_cell.length_a   1.000
_cell.length_b   1.000
_cell.length_c   1.000
_cell.angle_alpha   90.00
_cell.angle_beta   90.00
_cell.angle_gamma   90.00
#
_symmetry.space_group_name_H-M   'P 1'
#
loop_
_entity.id
_entity.type
_entity.pdbx_description
1 polymer ?
#
loop_
_entity_poly.entity_id
_entity_poly.type
_entity_poly.pdbx_seq_one_letter_code
_entity_poly.pdbx_strand_id
1 'polypeptide(L)'
;MSANDKSTPIPHDNAGTSRRSFMRNLAIAGAGIGAGLVSQSSLASGSTVCAGNVVSGQSRKLGDLTVSPIGLGCMSMSSGSYNPPRSAKEMVPVIRGAIDRGVTFFDTAEVYGPFTNELIVGEALKPVRDQVVLASKLGFKFDNGQRAGRDSRPVAIRKAVEGMLKRLQTDRIDLLYLHRVDPNVPVEDVAGTMGELIKEGKARHFGLSEVSPTTLRKAHKEYP
;
A
#
# COMPACT_ATOMS: atom_id res chain seq x y z
N MET A 1 -9.51 13.70 -56.38
CA MET A 1 -8.62 14.78 -55.99
C MET A 1 -8.12 14.51 -54.59
N SER A 2 -6.86 14.19 -54.51
CA SER A 2 -6.15 13.73 -53.31
C SER A 2 -5.64 14.93 -52.51
N ALA A 3 -5.87 14.94 -51.21
CA ALA A 3 -5.20 15.90 -50.30
C ALA A 3 -4.32 15.09 -49.35
N ASN A 4 -3.01 15.24 -49.55
CA ASN A 4 -1.93 14.74 -48.72
C ASN A 4 -1.87 15.51 -47.41
N ASP A 5 -2.06 14.84 -46.28
CA ASP A 5 -1.74 15.37 -44.96
C ASP A 5 -0.35 14.87 -44.57
N LYS A 6 0.60 15.78 -44.46
CA LYS A 6 1.96 15.53 -43.99
C LYS A 6 2.03 15.86 -42.49
N SER A 7 1.87 14.88 -41.64
CA SER A 7 2.20 15.02 -40.24
C SER A 7 3.71 14.87 -40.01
N THR A 8 4.33 15.93 -39.53
CA THR A 8 5.74 16.04 -39.09
C THR A 8 5.91 15.29 -37.75
N PRO A 9 6.94 14.46 -37.58
CA PRO A 9 7.19 13.80 -36.27
C PRO A 9 7.84 14.79 -35.28
N ILE A 10 7.36 14.74 -34.06
CA ILE A 10 7.93 15.44 -32.90
C ILE A 10 9.16 14.66 -32.42
N PRO A 11 10.32 15.29 -32.18
CA PRO A 11 11.48 14.60 -31.63
C PRO A 11 11.29 14.30 -30.14
N HIS A 12 11.41 13.05 -29.77
CA HIS A 12 11.51 12.60 -28.39
C HIS A 12 12.96 12.73 -27.91
N ASP A 13 13.23 13.72 -27.08
CA ASP A 13 14.46 13.80 -26.30
C ASP A 13 14.43 12.78 -25.18
N ASN A 14 15.12 11.66 -25.37
CA ASN A 14 15.36 10.61 -24.39
C ASN A 14 16.72 10.83 -23.72
N ALA A 15 16.80 11.72 -22.74
CA ALA A 15 17.93 11.78 -21.81
C ALA A 15 17.55 11.06 -20.50
N GLY A 16 17.24 9.77 -20.59
CA GLY A 16 17.04 8.88 -19.45
C GLY A 16 18.34 8.19 -19.07
N THR A 17 18.96 8.61 -17.97
CA THR A 17 20.16 7.92 -17.40
C THR A 17 19.80 6.47 -17.07
N SER A 18 20.40 5.53 -17.79
CA SER A 18 20.15 4.10 -17.62
C SER A 18 20.55 3.64 -16.21
N ARG A 19 19.74 2.78 -15.60
CA ARG A 19 20.01 2.12 -14.29
C ARG A 19 21.39 1.44 -14.23
N ARG A 20 21.96 1.07 -15.39
CA ARG A 20 23.31 0.49 -15.51
C ARG A 20 24.43 1.52 -15.30
N SER A 21 24.23 2.81 -15.59
CA SER A 21 25.21 3.87 -15.37
C SER A 21 25.35 4.23 -13.89
N PHE A 22 24.28 4.11 -13.12
CA PHE A 22 24.29 4.37 -11.67
C PHE A 22 25.14 3.37 -10.90
N MET A 23 25.15 2.09 -11.32
CA MET A 23 25.89 1.02 -10.63
C MET A 23 27.41 1.01 -10.97
N ARG A 24 27.86 1.68 -12.03
CA ARG A 24 29.29 1.72 -12.41
C ARG A 24 30.12 2.76 -11.67
N ASN A 25 29.50 3.76 -11.08
CA ASN A 25 30.20 4.87 -10.41
C ASN A 25 30.47 4.63 -8.92
N LEU A 26 30.13 3.46 -8.37
CA LEU A 26 30.36 3.12 -6.95
C LEU A 26 31.63 2.29 -6.70
N ALA A 27 32.46 2.04 -7.71
CA ALA A 27 33.55 1.07 -7.63
C ALA A 27 34.99 1.64 -7.75
N ILE A 28 35.21 2.95 -7.58
CA ILE A 28 36.59 3.50 -7.62
C ILE A 28 36.75 4.55 -6.52
N ALA A 29 37.06 4.13 -5.31
CA ALA A 29 37.86 4.91 -4.34
C ALA A 29 38.28 4.00 -3.18
N GLY A 30 39.55 3.61 -3.12
CA GLY A 30 40.10 2.93 -1.94
C GLY A 30 41.31 2.03 -2.21
N ALA A 31 42.40 2.58 -2.70
CA ALA A 31 43.70 1.97 -2.55
C ALA A 31 44.62 2.95 -1.84
N GLY A 32 44.94 2.68 -0.58
CA GLY A 32 45.93 3.39 0.22
C GLY A 32 46.62 2.41 1.16
N ILE A 33 47.90 2.19 0.92
CA ILE A 33 48.79 1.28 1.63
C ILE A 33 49.19 1.89 2.97
N GLY A 34 49.10 1.12 4.05
CA GLY A 34 49.70 1.45 5.34
C GLY A 34 49.90 0.21 6.19
N ALA A 35 51.19 -0.25 6.27
CA ALA A 35 51.61 -1.36 7.13
C ALA A 35 51.73 -0.91 8.58
N GLY A 36 51.27 -1.73 9.55
CA GLY A 36 51.49 -1.49 10.98
C GLY A 36 50.82 -2.47 11.93
N LEU A 37 51.61 -3.45 12.37
CA LEU A 37 51.57 -4.17 13.67
C LEU A 37 50.28 -4.91 14.12
N VAL A 38 50.46 -6.21 14.17
CA VAL A 38 49.59 -7.25 14.76
C VAL A 38 49.40 -7.05 16.24
N SER A 39 48.14 -7.00 16.70
CA SER A 39 47.78 -7.35 18.06
C SER A 39 46.52 -8.23 17.99
N GLN A 40 46.66 -9.49 18.42
CA GLN A 40 45.57 -10.45 18.50
C GLN A 40 44.62 -10.05 19.63
N SER A 41 43.40 -9.78 19.31
CA SER A 41 42.31 -9.70 20.28
C SER A 41 41.10 -10.41 19.71
N SER A 42 40.55 -11.27 20.51
CA SER A 42 39.46 -12.21 20.34
C SER A 42 38.33 -11.77 19.44
N LEU A 43 38.03 -12.62 18.45
CA LEU A 43 36.83 -12.54 17.59
C LEU A 43 35.60 -12.86 18.40
N ALA A 44 34.93 -11.86 18.94
CA ALA A 44 33.51 -11.94 19.22
C ALA A 44 32.77 -11.58 17.92
N SER A 45 32.24 -12.58 17.22
CA SER A 45 31.35 -12.38 16.08
C SER A 45 30.02 -11.79 16.57
N GLY A 46 30.02 -10.51 16.85
CA GLY A 46 28.81 -9.70 16.97
C GLY A 46 28.40 -9.30 15.57
N SER A 47 27.38 -9.95 15.00
CA SER A 47 26.66 -9.42 13.83
C SER A 47 26.05 -8.09 14.21
N THR A 48 26.82 -7.01 14.01
CA THR A 48 26.29 -5.64 14.07
C THR A 48 25.34 -5.49 12.89
N VAL A 49 24.06 -5.82 13.11
CA VAL A 49 22.99 -5.38 12.24
C VAL A 49 23.04 -3.87 12.28
N CYS A 50 23.46 -3.25 11.19
CA CYS A 50 23.37 -1.81 11.01
C CYS A 50 21.90 -1.43 11.17
N ALA A 51 21.50 -0.99 12.36
CA ALA A 51 20.25 -0.31 12.61
C ALA A 51 20.32 1.09 11.96
N GLY A 52 20.39 1.13 10.64
CA GLY A 52 20.20 2.35 9.89
C GLY A 52 18.72 2.69 9.94
N ASN A 53 18.36 3.79 10.55
CA ASN A 53 17.06 4.40 10.41
C ASN A 53 16.79 4.70 8.93
N VAL A 54 16.20 3.76 8.21
CA VAL A 54 16.07 3.82 6.75
C VAL A 54 14.91 4.72 6.31
N VAL A 55 14.02 5.09 7.22
CA VAL A 55 12.88 5.99 6.93
C VAL A 55 12.93 7.22 7.85
N SER A 56 14.13 7.81 8.03
CA SER A 56 14.32 9.09 8.73
C SER A 56 13.97 10.29 7.81
N GLY A 57 12.91 10.17 7.02
CA GLY A 57 12.36 11.28 6.26
C GLY A 57 11.28 12.01 7.06
N GLN A 58 11.07 13.27 6.72
CA GLN A 58 9.95 14.04 7.27
C GLN A 58 8.64 13.31 6.95
N SER A 59 7.74 13.16 7.94
CA SER A 59 6.40 12.62 7.73
C SER A 59 5.65 13.41 6.64
N ARG A 60 4.70 12.75 5.99
CA ARG A 60 3.84 13.33 4.94
C ARG A 60 2.43 13.49 5.47
N LYS A 61 1.76 14.52 5.01
CA LYS A 61 0.32 14.69 5.20
C LYS A 61 -0.45 14.03 4.05
N LEU A 62 -1.48 13.25 4.43
CA LEU A 62 -2.47 12.68 3.54
C LEU A 62 -3.85 13.07 4.12
N GLY A 63 -4.35 14.25 3.73
CA GLY A 63 -5.39 14.92 4.47
C GLY A 63 -4.96 15.17 5.92
N ASP A 64 -5.75 14.76 6.88
CA ASP A 64 -5.45 14.87 8.32
C ASP A 64 -4.52 13.74 8.81
N LEU A 65 -4.35 12.69 8.01
CA LEU A 65 -3.45 11.59 8.35
C LEU A 65 -1.99 12.05 8.24
N THR A 66 -1.18 11.61 9.19
CA THR A 66 0.28 11.78 9.16
C THR A 66 0.91 10.42 8.92
N VAL A 67 1.65 10.28 7.84
CA VAL A 67 2.23 9.01 7.40
C VAL A 67 3.73 9.13 7.16
N SER A 68 4.43 8.00 7.19
CA SER A 68 5.82 7.93 6.73
C SER A 68 5.92 8.27 5.24
N PRO A 69 7.08 8.77 4.75
CA PRO A 69 7.25 9.15 3.34
C PRO A 69 7.14 7.96 2.38
N ILE A 70 7.29 6.74 2.90
CA ILE A 70 7.12 5.47 2.19
C ILE A 70 6.08 4.64 2.93
N GLY A 71 5.10 4.07 2.20
CA GLY A 71 4.16 3.09 2.72
C GLY A 71 4.50 1.67 2.25
N LEU A 72 3.96 0.68 2.94
CA LEU A 72 4.11 -0.73 2.58
C LEU A 72 2.83 -1.26 1.95
N GLY A 73 2.89 -1.62 0.66
CA GLY A 73 1.84 -2.38 -0.02
C GLY A 73 1.93 -3.86 0.34
N CYS A 74 0.85 -4.43 0.88
CA CYS A 74 0.83 -5.80 1.39
C CYS A 74 0.31 -6.83 0.37
N MET A 75 -0.07 -6.46 -0.83
CA MET A 75 -0.75 -7.31 -1.81
C MET A 75 -0.05 -8.64 -2.08
N SER A 76 1.27 -8.68 -2.12
CA SER A 76 2.06 -9.88 -2.41
C SER A 76 2.36 -10.75 -1.18
N MET A 77 1.79 -10.42 -0.02
CA MET A 77 2.09 -11.10 1.25
C MET A 77 1.17 -12.28 1.55
N SER A 78 0.28 -12.64 0.63
CA SER A 78 -0.60 -13.81 0.73
C SER A 78 -0.56 -14.58 -0.59
N SER A 79 -1.50 -15.51 -0.80
CA SER A 79 -1.68 -16.18 -2.09
C SER A 79 -1.91 -15.14 -3.17
N GLY A 80 -1.14 -15.20 -4.27
CA GLY A 80 -1.38 -14.20 -5.09
C GLY A 80 -0.97 -13.91 -6.45
N SER A 81 -0.99 -12.63 -6.77
CA SER A 81 -0.87 -12.11 -8.11
C SER A 81 0.56 -12.11 -8.64
N TYR A 82 1.57 -12.08 -7.78
CA TYR A 82 2.97 -11.86 -8.20
C TYR A 82 3.98 -12.89 -7.67
N ASN A 83 3.68 -13.55 -6.58
CA ASN A 83 4.61 -14.46 -5.89
C ASN A 83 3.88 -15.75 -5.50
N PRO A 84 4.60 -16.84 -5.23
CA PRO A 84 3.98 -18.02 -4.62
C PRO A 84 3.30 -17.64 -3.29
N PRO A 85 2.29 -18.43 -2.87
CA PRO A 85 1.60 -18.21 -1.59
C PRO A 85 2.58 -18.05 -0.43
N ARG A 86 2.33 -17.05 0.42
CA ARG A 86 3.11 -16.76 1.61
C ARG A 86 2.27 -17.04 2.86
N SER A 87 2.91 -17.41 3.93
CA SER A 87 2.28 -17.67 5.21
C SER A 87 2.37 -16.46 6.15
N ALA A 88 1.48 -16.40 7.14
CA ALA A 88 1.58 -15.42 8.21
C ALA A 88 2.93 -15.50 8.94
N LYS A 89 3.44 -16.72 9.18
CA LYS A 89 4.73 -16.94 9.81
C LYS A 89 5.89 -16.24 9.09
N GLU A 90 5.83 -16.18 7.76
CA GLU A 90 6.85 -15.50 6.95
C GLU A 90 6.62 -13.98 6.89
N MET A 91 5.35 -13.54 6.77
CA MET A 91 5.05 -12.15 6.42
C MET A 91 4.81 -11.23 7.61
N VAL A 92 4.33 -11.76 8.73
CA VAL A 92 4.21 -10.96 9.97
C VAL A 92 5.55 -10.36 10.41
N PRO A 93 6.68 -11.11 10.43
CA PRO A 93 7.99 -10.51 10.70
C PRO A 93 8.41 -9.43 9.69
N VAL A 94 8.05 -9.58 8.41
CA VAL A 94 8.36 -8.58 7.36
C VAL A 94 7.62 -7.27 7.64
N ILE A 95 6.32 -7.35 7.95
CA ILE A 95 5.51 -6.16 8.29
C ILE A 95 6.05 -5.50 9.56
N ARG A 96 6.33 -6.26 10.61
CA ARG A 96 6.91 -5.74 11.86
C ARG A 96 8.29 -5.13 11.64
N GLY A 97 9.14 -5.75 10.83
CA GLY A 97 10.43 -5.19 10.44
C GLY A 97 10.35 -3.89 9.65
N ALA A 98 9.25 -3.65 8.92
CA ALA A 98 8.99 -2.35 8.30
C ALA A 98 8.61 -1.29 9.35
N ILE A 99 7.79 -1.65 10.34
CA ILE A 99 7.45 -0.76 11.47
C ILE A 99 8.70 -0.35 12.23
N ASP A 100 9.57 -1.30 12.56
CA ASP A 100 10.85 -1.05 13.26
C ASP A 100 11.77 -0.08 12.50
N ARG A 101 11.56 0.05 11.18
CA ARG A 101 12.28 0.97 10.30
C ARG A 101 11.54 2.28 10.04
N GLY A 102 10.43 2.52 10.75
CA GLY A 102 9.69 3.78 10.72
C GLY A 102 8.60 3.85 9.65
N VAL A 103 8.21 2.74 9.01
CA VAL A 103 7.03 2.72 8.13
C VAL A 103 5.78 2.76 9.00
N THR A 104 4.91 3.74 8.72
CA THR A 104 3.64 3.91 9.45
C THR A 104 2.41 3.78 8.57
N PHE A 105 2.54 3.59 7.26
CA PHE A 105 1.43 3.47 6.34
C PHE A 105 1.41 2.09 5.67
N PHE A 106 0.30 1.36 5.83
CA PHE A 106 0.12 0.00 5.34
C PHE A 106 -1.14 -0.09 4.48
N ASP A 107 -1.02 -0.72 3.31
CA ASP A 107 -2.09 -0.84 2.33
C ASP A 107 -2.40 -2.30 2.03
N THR A 108 -3.65 -2.70 2.22
CA THR A 108 -4.19 -4.03 1.90
C THR A 108 -5.50 -3.93 1.13
N ALA A 109 -6.21 -5.03 0.93
CA ALA A 109 -7.56 -5.10 0.39
C ALA A 109 -8.23 -6.45 0.69
N GLU A 110 -9.57 -6.47 0.75
CA GLU A 110 -10.34 -7.71 0.93
C GLU A 110 -10.09 -8.74 -0.17
N VAL A 111 -9.81 -8.28 -1.41
CA VAL A 111 -9.60 -9.15 -2.57
C VAL A 111 -8.22 -9.80 -2.59
N TYR A 112 -7.30 -9.39 -1.73
CA TYR A 112 -5.96 -9.95 -1.70
C TYR A 112 -5.95 -11.32 -0.99
N GLY A 113 -5.66 -12.37 -1.78
CA GLY A 113 -5.64 -13.77 -1.34
C GLY A 113 -6.99 -14.35 -0.91
N PRO A 114 -8.15 -14.08 -1.53
CA PRO A 114 -9.25 -13.32 -0.95
C PRO A 114 -9.34 -13.47 0.57
N PHE A 115 -9.38 -12.34 1.26
CA PHE A 115 -9.45 -12.18 2.72
C PHE A 115 -8.21 -12.58 3.53
N THR A 116 -7.35 -13.47 3.01
CA THR A 116 -6.21 -14.01 3.77
C THR A 116 -5.12 -12.97 4.02
N ASN A 117 -4.96 -12.00 3.13
CA ASN A 117 -4.02 -10.90 3.31
C ASN A 117 -4.36 -10.03 4.53
N GLU A 118 -5.64 -9.69 4.70
CA GLU A 118 -6.09 -8.91 5.85
C GLU A 118 -5.88 -9.65 7.18
N LEU A 119 -5.95 -10.97 7.21
CA LEU A 119 -5.62 -11.75 8.41
C LEU A 119 -4.14 -11.60 8.79
N ILE A 120 -3.24 -11.68 7.82
CA ILE A 120 -1.78 -11.49 8.02
C ILE A 120 -1.47 -10.07 8.50
N VAL A 121 -2.05 -9.07 7.83
CA VAL A 121 -1.86 -7.66 8.17
C VAL A 121 -2.43 -7.37 9.56
N GLY A 122 -3.62 -7.88 9.87
CA GLY A 122 -4.25 -7.73 11.18
C GLY A 122 -3.40 -8.31 12.31
N GLU A 123 -2.90 -9.53 12.16
CA GLU A 123 -2.00 -10.15 13.13
C GLU A 123 -0.72 -9.32 13.35
N ALA A 124 -0.15 -8.77 12.28
CA ALA A 124 1.07 -7.98 12.37
C ALA A 124 0.85 -6.64 13.06
N LEU A 125 -0.25 -5.93 12.73
CA LEU A 125 -0.49 -4.54 13.14
C LEU A 125 -1.24 -4.42 14.47
N LYS A 126 -1.97 -5.44 14.92
CA LYS A 126 -2.75 -5.41 16.17
C LYS A 126 -1.97 -4.84 17.36
N PRO A 127 -0.73 -5.25 17.65
CA PRO A 127 0.01 -4.77 18.82
C PRO A 127 0.36 -3.27 18.76
N VAL A 128 0.37 -2.68 17.56
CA VAL A 128 0.81 -1.31 17.29
C VAL A 128 -0.24 -0.50 16.53
N ARG A 129 -1.50 -0.93 16.59
CA ARG A 129 -2.58 -0.38 15.76
C ARG A 129 -2.70 1.14 15.82
N ASP A 130 -2.50 1.73 16.98
CA ASP A 130 -2.60 3.18 17.17
C ASP A 130 -1.37 3.97 16.70
N GLN A 131 -0.30 3.28 16.34
CA GLN A 131 0.94 3.89 15.85
C GLN A 131 1.02 3.90 14.31
N VAL A 132 0.04 3.30 13.63
CA VAL A 132 0.06 3.12 12.18
C VAL A 132 -1.24 3.60 11.53
N VAL A 133 -1.14 3.94 10.26
CA VAL A 133 -2.25 4.24 9.36
C VAL A 133 -2.51 3.02 8.48
N LEU A 134 -3.71 2.49 8.55
CA LEU A 134 -4.13 1.30 7.83
C LEU A 134 -5.12 1.67 6.72
N ALA A 135 -4.76 1.36 5.49
CA ALA A 135 -5.65 1.45 4.33
C ALA A 135 -6.11 0.05 3.90
N SER A 136 -7.39 -0.08 3.57
CA SER A 136 -7.94 -1.27 2.92
C SER A 136 -8.98 -0.90 1.86
N LYS A 137 -9.38 -1.87 1.03
CA LYS A 137 -10.21 -1.63 -0.15
C LYS A 137 -11.32 -2.68 -0.24
N LEU A 138 -12.51 -2.25 -0.65
CA LEU A 138 -13.70 -3.09 -0.82
C LEU A 138 -14.38 -2.88 -2.17
N GLY A 139 -15.46 -3.59 -2.42
CA GLY A 139 -16.33 -3.39 -3.58
C GLY A 139 -16.30 -4.54 -4.58
N PHE A 140 -15.64 -5.63 -4.26
CA PHE A 140 -15.77 -6.87 -5.03
C PHE A 140 -16.86 -7.79 -4.44
N LYS A 141 -17.53 -8.50 -5.34
CA LYS A 141 -18.40 -9.62 -5.01
C LYS A 141 -17.56 -10.89 -4.92
N PHE A 142 -17.85 -11.70 -3.90
CA PHE A 142 -17.24 -13.02 -3.75
C PHE A 142 -18.31 -14.11 -3.78
N ASP A 143 -17.99 -15.20 -4.46
CA ASP A 143 -18.77 -16.44 -4.46
C ASP A 143 -17.81 -17.60 -4.16
N ASN A 144 -18.17 -18.42 -3.17
CA ASN A 144 -17.32 -19.53 -2.68
C ASN A 144 -15.84 -19.12 -2.45
N GLY A 145 -15.60 -17.91 -1.90
CA GLY A 145 -14.28 -17.37 -1.63
C GLY A 145 -13.51 -16.90 -2.87
N GLN A 146 -14.12 -16.92 -4.05
CA GLN A 146 -13.53 -16.43 -5.29
C GLN A 146 -14.17 -15.11 -5.74
N ARG A 147 -13.41 -14.25 -6.38
CA ARG A 147 -13.94 -13.01 -6.95
C ARG A 147 -14.93 -13.31 -8.06
N ALA A 148 -16.17 -12.83 -7.90
CA ALA A 148 -17.31 -13.07 -8.79
C ALA A 148 -17.92 -11.79 -9.38
N GLY A 149 -17.14 -10.70 -9.46
CA GLY A 149 -17.61 -9.43 -9.99
C GLY A 149 -17.44 -8.28 -9.01
N ARG A 150 -18.32 -7.29 -9.08
CA ARG A 150 -18.34 -6.11 -8.22
C ARG A 150 -19.69 -6.02 -7.51
N ASP A 151 -19.68 -5.49 -6.29
CA ASP A 151 -20.88 -5.17 -5.54
C ASP A 151 -20.56 -4.05 -4.56
N SER A 152 -20.90 -2.83 -4.92
CA SER A 152 -20.72 -1.65 -4.07
C SER A 152 -22.05 -1.06 -3.58
N ARG A 153 -23.12 -1.88 -3.55
CA ARG A 153 -24.39 -1.46 -2.93
C ARG A 153 -24.17 -1.19 -1.43
N PRO A 154 -24.91 -0.25 -0.84
CA PRO A 154 -24.76 0.11 0.58
C PRO A 154 -24.72 -1.08 1.54
N VAL A 155 -25.62 -2.05 1.36
CA VAL A 155 -25.65 -3.26 2.19
C VAL A 155 -24.40 -4.12 2.04
N ALA A 156 -23.84 -4.22 0.83
CA ALA A 156 -22.62 -4.98 0.56
C ALA A 156 -21.39 -4.28 1.16
N ILE A 157 -21.28 -2.96 1.02
CA ILE A 157 -20.23 -2.14 1.63
C ILE A 157 -20.22 -2.35 3.15
N ARG A 158 -21.36 -2.21 3.82
CA ARG A 158 -21.46 -2.39 5.27
C ARG A 158 -21.03 -3.79 5.70
N LYS A 159 -21.50 -4.82 5.00
CA LYS A 159 -21.09 -6.22 5.25
C LYS A 159 -19.58 -6.42 5.06
N ALA A 160 -19.02 -5.83 4.01
CA ALA A 160 -17.58 -5.91 3.74
C ALA A 160 -16.78 -5.29 4.89
N VAL A 161 -17.14 -4.08 5.35
CA VAL A 161 -16.46 -3.38 6.45
C VAL A 161 -16.50 -4.19 7.74
N GLU A 162 -17.64 -4.77 8.12
CA GLU A 162 -17.72 -5.64 9.31
C GLU A 162 -16.76 -6.86 9.19
N GLY A 163 -16.64 -7.43 7.99
CA GLY A 163 -15.71 -8.50 7.72
C GLY A 163 -14.24 -8.05 7.82
N MET A 164 -13.93 -6.87 7.28
CA MET A 164 -12.58 -6.27 7.30
C MET A 164 -12.12 -6.01 8.74
N LEU A 165 -12.96 -5.36 9.55
CA LEU A 165 -12.65 -5.05 10.95
C LEU A 165 -12.31 -6.31 11.74
N LYS A 166 -13.06 -7.40 11.51
CA LYS A 166 -12.78 -8.70 12.14
C LYS A 166 -11.45 -9.29 11.68
N ARG A 167 -11.18 -9.33 10.37
CA ARG A 167 -9.94 -9.89 9.82
C ARG A 167 -8.72 -9.08 10.20
N LEU A 168 -8.82 -7.76 10.17
CA LEU A 168 -7.76 -6.83 10.54
C LEU A 168 -7.60 -6.66 12.06
N GLN A 169 -8.49 -7.28 12.86
CA GLN A 169 -8.48 -7.24 14.33
C GLN A 169 -8.42 -5.80 14.87
N THR A 170 -9.23 -4.92 14.31
CA THR A 170 -9.30 -3.48 14.63
C THR A 170 -10.74 -3.01 14.66
N ASP A 171 -10.99 -1.90 15.31
CA ASP A 171 -12.28 -1.22 15.37
C ASP A 171 -12.49 -0.20 14.23
N ARG A 172 -11.43 0.15 13.49
CA ARG A 172 -11.45 1.17 12.44
C ARG A 172 -10.49 0.92 11.31
N ILE A 173 -10.82 1.45 10.13
CA ILE A 173 -9.93 1.60 8.97
C ILE A 173 -9.59 3.09 8.85
N ASP A 174 -8.31 3.45 8.74
CA ASP A 174 -7.94 4.87 8.65
C ASP A 174 -8.23 5.44 7.25
N LEU A 175 -8.07 4.64 6.19
CA LEU A 175 -8.39 5.03 4.82
C LEU A 175 -9.07 3.87 4.09
N LEU A 176 -10.36 3.99 3.84
CA LEU A 176 -11.17 2.96 3.18
C LEU A 176 -11.39 3.32 1.71
N TYR A 177 -10.98 2.44 0.79
CA TYR A 177 -11.15 2.67 -0.64
C TYR A 177 -12.30 1.88 -1.24
N LEU A 178 -13.05 2.50 -2.15
CA LEU A 178 -13.72 1.75 -3.21
C LEU A 178 -12.65 1.26 -4.20
N HIS A 179 -12.44 -0.04 -4.30
CA HIS A 179 -11.34 -0.63 -5.08
C HIS A 179 -11.56 -0.48 -6.58
N ARG A 180 -12.82 -0.65 -7.03
CA ARG A 180 -13.24 -0.45 -8.43
C ARG A 180 -14.69 0.01 -8.45
N VAL A 181 -15.00 0.91 -9.36
CA VAL A 181 -16.38 1.36 -9.58
C VAL A 181 -17.23 0.19 -10.05
N ASP A 182 -18.38 -0.01 -9.41
CA ASP A 182 -19.44 -0.88 -9.90
C ASP A 182 -20.33 -0.06 -10.86
N PRO A 183 -20.44 -0.41 -12.14
CA PRO A 183 -21.23 0.37 -13.09
C PRO A 183 -22.73 0.33 -12.81
N ASN A 184 -23.21 -0.58 -11.96
CA ASN A 184 -24.61 -0.75 -11.63
C ASN A 184 -25.02 0.02 -10.36
N VAL A 185 -24.08 0.69 -9.69
CA VAL A 185 -24.32 1.43 -8.45
C VAL A 185 -23.83 2.87 -8.61
N PRO A 186 -24.70 3.87 -8.42
CA PRO A 186 -24.27 5.27 -8.42
C PRO A 186 -23.13 5.50 -7.42
N VAL A 187 -22.09 6.22 -7.83
CA VAL A 187 -20.98 6.52 -6.93
C VAL A 187 -21.39 7.40 -5.77
N GLU A 188 -22.47 8.14 -5.94
CA GLU A 188 -23.12 8.97 -4.90
C GLU A 188 -23.64 8.09 -3.75
N ASP A 189 -24.26 6.94 -4.04
CA ASP A 189 -24.72 5.99 -3.01
C ASP A 189 -23.53 5.39 -2.23
N VAL A 190 -22.43 5.13 -2.95
CA VAL A 190 -21.18 4.68 -2.33
C VAL A 190 -20.63 5.75 -1.40
N ALA A 191 -20.52 7.00 -1.88
CA ALA A 191 -19.99 8.12 -1.10
C ALA A 191 -20.83 8.40 0.14
N GLY A 192 -22.16 8.40 0.02
CA GLY A 192 -23.09 8.54 1.15
C GLY A 192 -22.88 7.44 2.20
N THR A 193 -22.78 6.18 1.76
CA THR A 193 -22.53 5.03 2.66
C THR A 193 -21.17 5.14 3.36
N MET A 194 -20.14 5.55 2.64
CA MET A 194 -18.82 5.78 3.25
C MET A 194 -18.85 6.90 4.29
N GLY A 195 -19.60 7.99 4.01
CA GLY A 195 -19.81 9.07 4.97
C GLY A 195 -20.53 8.62 6.25
N GLU A 196 -21.49 7.70 6.14
CA GLU A 196 -22.13 7.10 7.30
C GLU A 196 -21.16 6.24 8.13
N LEU A 197 -20.33 5.42 7.46
CA LEU A 197 -19.31 4.60 8.13
C LEU A 197 -18.25 5.46 8.84
N ILE A 198 -17.93 6.63 8.30
CA ILE A 198 -17.06 7.61 8.97
C ILE A 198 -17.74 8.18 10.22
N LYS A 199 -19.00 8.55 10.15
CA LYS A 199 -19.78 9.02 11.32
C LYS A 199 -19.91 7.94 12.41
N GLU A 200 -19.98 6.66 12.01
CA GLU A 200 -19.98 5.51 12.92
C GLU A 200 -18.57 5.21 13.52
N GLY A 201 -17.52 5.89 13.07
CA GLY A 201 -16.15 5.66 13.51
C GLY A 201 -15.47 4.40 12.93
N LYS A 202 -16.13 3.69 12.01
CA LYS A 202 -15.59 2.47 11.36
C LYS A 202 -14.56 2.76 10.27
N ALA A 203 -14.62 3.95 9.68
CA ALA A 203 -13.60 4.51 8.81
C ALA A 203 -13.26 5.93 9.25
N ARG A 204 -12.06 6.43 8.93
CA ARG A 204 -11.69 7.83 9.17
C ARG A 204 -11.80 8.67 7.90
N HIS A 205 -11.35 8.11 6.80
CA HIS A 205 -11.39 8.74 5.49
C HIS A 205 -11.79 7.70 4.44
N PHE A 206 -12.33 8.18 3.31
CA PHE A 206 -12.53 7.30 2.20
C PHE A 206 -11.84 7.81 0.93
N GLY A 207 -11.55 6.90 0.01
CA GLY A 207 -10.93 7.17 -1.26
C GLY A 207 -11.52 6.33 -2.40
N LEU A 208 -11.15 6.69 -3.61
CA LEU A 208 -11.55 5.99 -4.83
C LEU A 208 -10.33 5.53 -5.61
N SER A 209 -10.31 4.27 -6.03
CA SER A 209 -9.21 3.69 -6.80
C SER A 209 -9.59 3.55 -8.27
N GLU A 210 -8.73 4.04 -9.16
CA GLU A 210 -8.85 3.96 -10.63
C GLU A 210 -10.21 4.49 -11.15
N VAL A 211 -10.53 5.72 -10.79
CA VAL A 211 -11.76 6.38 -11.21
C VAL A 211 -11.51 7.52 -12.19
N SER A 212 -12.51 7.84 -13.00
CA SER A 212 -12.47 9.02 -13.85
C SER A 212 -12.55 10.31 -13.02
N PRO A 213 -12.03 11.45 -13.51
CA PRO A 213 -12.22 12.74 -12.86
C PRO A 213 -13.70 13.11 -12.65
N THR A 214 -14.57 12.70 -13.56
CA THR A 214 -16.02 12.94 -13.44
C THR A 214 -16.62 12.14 -12.28
N THR A 215 -16.26 10.86 -12.16
CA THR A 215 -16.69 10.00 -11.04
C THR A 215 -16.21 10.55 -9.69
N LEU A 216 -14.94 10.99 -9.64
CA LEU A 216 -14.38 11.60 -8.43
C LEU A 216 -15.17 12.85 -8.00
N ARG A 217 -15.47 13.76 -8.96
CA ARG A 217 -16.23 14.98 -8.64
C ARG A 217 -17.65 14.68 -8.14
N LYS A 218 -18.32 13.66 -8.68
CA LYS A 218 -19.65 13.23 -8.22
C LYS A 218 -19.60 12.72 -6.78
N ALA A 219 -18.66 11.83 -6.48
CA ALA A 219 -18.48 11.32 -5.13
C ALA A 219 -18.13 12.43 -4.13
N HIS A 220 -17.23 13.35 -4.51
CA HIS A 220 -16.82 14.48 -3.66
C HIS A 220 -17.96 15.50 -3.44
N LYS A 221 -18.88 15.64 -4.39
CA LYS A 221 -20.06 16.49 -4.21
C LYS A 221 -21.03 15.91 -3.17
N GLU A 222 -21.14 14.60 -3.11
CA GLU A 222 -22.01 13.90 -2.16
C GLU A 222 -21.40 13.88 -0.74
N TYR A 223 -20.11 13.61 -0.67
CA TYR A 223 -19.36 13.62 0.58
C TYR A 223 -17.97 14.26 0.34
N PRO A 224 -17.79 15.54 0.68
CA PRO A 224 -16.57 16.32 0.46
C PRO A 224 -15.39 15.93 1.36
#